data_0a999cf3e362a4c8bc53c96bec2b8adc
#
_entry.id   0a999cf3e362a4c8bc53c96bec2b8adc
#
_cell.length_a   1.000
_cell.length_b   1.000
_cell.length_c   1.000
_cell.angle_alpha   90.00
_cell.angle_beta   90.00
_cell.angle_gamma   90.00
#
_symmetry.space_group_name_H-M   'P 1'
#
loop_
_entity.id
_entity.type
_entity.pdbx_description
1 polymer ?
#
loop_
_entity_poly.entity_id
_entity_poly.type
_entity_poly.pdbx_seq_one_letter_code
_entity_poly.pdbx_strand_id
1 'polypeptide(L)'
;MSAGCWRRREAAVKRNKVSRGKRPKTMHDTPDQVHWHEPKAGENAGYGKFKRAPMPYDRFMQAEGVPVYRGIGVRRVQDLPLAPWQRLGGRGSYIQLYGTEGLWGLYLIEIPSAGALNVERHLYEKVVLVAEGRGTTEVWQEGQAKRHAFEWQKGSLFSIPLNAYHRIINAASAPALLLCGTSAPNVMNVIDNTNFIFNCPYTFSERFSGAEDYFKPRDDIEPDPIRGLAMRRTNLVPDIVNTELPLDNRRSPGYRRVEPFMAGNRFYLWIGQHETGRYSKAHKHASAAVLICIKGKGYTYTWPEILGTTPWREGKADKVLRQDYEPVGLVSAAPMSGDWFHQHFGIGKEGLRITAWHGPNNQRSRKAGRPGEQLMDYGAIDLSKGGSAIPYHQEDPAIRREFEAALARERIVSRMNPEFYQRPPAEGEAVMGDVM
;
A
#
# COMPACT_ATOMS: atom_id res chain seq x y z
N MET A 1 -31.72 44.93 -56.74
CA MET A 1 -30.72 45.87 -57.31
C MET A 1 -29.95 46.47 -56.15
N SER A 2 -28.68 46.56 -56.27
CA SER A 2 -27.60 47.18 -55.49
C SER A 2 -26.85 46.26 -54.51
N ALA A 3 -25.72 45.81 -55.00
CA ALA A 3 -24.69 45.14 -54.25
C ALA A 3 -23.86 46.13 -53.43
N GLY A 4 -23.70 45.90 -52.14
CA GLY A 4 -22.88 46.64 -51.20
C GLY A 4 -21.54 45.93 -50.99
N CYS A 5 -20.47 46.56 -51.51
CA CYS A 5 -19.08 46.12 -51.45
C CYS A 5 -18.51 46.26 -50.05
N TRP A 6 -18.10 45.17 -49.42
CA TRP A 6 -17.35 45.18 -48.18
C TRP A 6 -15.84 45.22 -48.48
N ARG A 7 -15.21 46.35 -48.23
CA ARG A 7 -13.75 46.48 -48.22
C ARG A 7 -13.16 45.91 -46.97
N ARG A 8 -12.29 44.90 -47.13
CA ARG A 8 -11.43 44.39 -46.05
C ARG A 8 -10.35 45.43 -45.73
N ARG A 9 -10.31 45.86 -44.48
CA ARG A 9 -9.13 46.56 -43.92
C ARG A 9 -8.21 45.48 -43.37
N GLU A 10 -7.04 45.30 -43.99
CA GLU A 10 -5.94 44.51 -43.41
C GLU A 10 -5.29 45.33 -42.29
N ALA A 11 -5.48 44.87 -41.03
CA ALA A 11 -4.72 45.37 -39.90
C ALA A 11 -3.39 44.61 -39.82
N ALA A 12 -2.27 45.31 -40.02
CA ALA A 12 -0.95 44.74 -39.84
C ALA A 12 -0.70 44.36 -38.39
N VAL A 13 -0.74 43.07 -38.11
CA VAL A 13 -0.37 42.49 -36.81
C VAL A 13 1.16 42.55 -36.69
N LYS A 14 1.67 43.47 -35.89
CA LYS A 14 3.08 43.46 -35.44
C LYS A 14 3.36 42.16 -34.72
N ARG A 15 4.11 41.27 -35.35
CA ARG A 15 4.65 40.06 -34.68
C ARG A 15 5.67 40.49 -33.62
N ASN A 16 5.24 40.52 -32.37
CA ASN A 16 6.16 40.56 -31.23
C ASN A 16 7.03 39.29 -31.28
N LYS A 17 8.33 39.48 -31.46
CA LYS A 17 9.32 38.41 -31.23
C LYS A 17 9.26 38.03 -29.74
N VAL A 18 8.44 37.06 -29.41
CA VAL A 18 8.52 36.38 -28.10
C VAL A 18 9.90 35.73 -28.05
N SER A 19 10.74 36.18 -27.12
CA SER A 19 12.01 35.53 -26.83
C SER A 19 11.69 34.05 -26.52
N ARG A 20 12.27 33.14 -27.28
CA ARG A 20 12.18 31.70 -27.00
C ARG A 20 12.85 31.45 -25.65
N GLY A 21 12.10 31.53 -24.57
CA GLY A 21 12.51 31.02 -23.28
C GLY A 21 12.93 29.56 -23.48
N LYS A 22 14.04 29.17 -22.86
CA LYS A 22 14.49 27.76 -22.88
C LYS A 22 13.32 26.89 -22.45
N ARG A 23 12.90 25.98 -23.31
CA ARG A 23 11.88 24.98 -23.05
C ARG A 23 12.26 24.22 -21.75
N PRO A 24 11.35 24.05 -20.80
CA PRO A 24 11.66 23.23 -19.62
C PRO A 24 12.15 21.85 -20.09
N LYS A 25 13.27 21.36 -19.56
CA LYS A 25 13.76 20.01 -19.86
C LYS A 25 12.71 19.00 -19.41
N THR A 26 12.21 18.19 -20.33
CA THR A 26 11.29 17.09 -20.04
C THR A 26 12.07 15.82 -19.76
N MET A 27 11.42 14.79 -19.18
CA MET A 27 12.06 13.49 -18.95
C MET A 27 12.51 12.78 -20.23
N HIS A 28 12.12 13.31 -21.41
CA HIS A 28 12.50 12.79 -22.73
C HIS A 28 13.67 13.57 -23.36
N ASP A 29 14.14 14.65 -22.71
CA ASP A 29 15.29 15.37 -23.20
C ASP A 29 16.56 14.52 -22.99
N THR A 30 17.18 14.07 -24.07
CA THR A 30 18.47 13.38 -24.01
C THR A 30 19.56 14.32 -23.50
N PRO A 31 20.53 13.82 -22.71
CA PRO A 31 21.70 14.62 -22.34
C PRO A 31 22.42 15.16 -23.60
N ASP A 32 22.89 16.40 -23.57
CA ASP A 32 23.55 17.07 -24.69
C ASP A 32 24.75 16.30 -25.28
N GLN A 33 25.25 15.27 -24.60
CA GLN A 33 26.38 14.43 -25.01
C GLN A 33 25.98 13.16 -25.75
N VAL A 34 24.70 12.91 -25.97
CA VAL A 34 24.20 11.69 -26.62
C VAL A 34 23.52 12.07 -27.93
N HIS A 35 24.14 11.65 -29.03
CA HIS A 35 23.60 11.85 -30.38
C HIS A 35 23.03 10.52 -30.89
N TRP A 36 21.91 10.60 -31.58
CA TRP A 36 21.37 9.43 -32.25
C TRP A 36 22.34 8.98 -33.36
N HIS A 37 22.57 7.67 -33.42
CA HIS A 37 23.25 7.00 -34.51
C HIS A 37 22.47 5.69 -34.82
N GLU A 38 22.63 5.21 -36.02
CA GLU A 38 22.05 3.94 -36.43
C GLU A 38 22.76 2.77 -35.71
N PRO A 39 22.06 1.95 -34.90
CA PRO A 39 22.70 0.85 -34.18
C PRO A 39 23.18 -0.22 -35.17
N LYS A 40 24.38 -0.76 -34.95
CA LYS A 40 24.89 -1.91 -35.70
C LYS A 40 24.29 -3.19 -35.15
N ALA A 41 24.17 -4.21 -36.02
CA ALA A 41 23.70 -5.53 -35.61
C ALA A 41 24.56 -6.07 -34.42
N GLY A 42 23.90 -6.45 -33.34
CA GLY A 42 24.55 -6.92 -32.10
C GLY A 42 25.09 -5.80 -31.22
N GLU A 43 24.94 -4.54 -31.56
CA GLU A 43 25.28 -3.42 -30.70
C GLU A 43 24.27 -3.31 -29.55
N ASN A 44 24.78 -3.39 -28.32
CA ASN A 44 23.98 -3.08 -27.14
C ASN A 44 23.86 -1.55 -27.06
N ALA A 45 22.74 -1.00 -27.53
CA ALA A 45 22.49 0.42 -27.71
C ALA A 45 22.56 1.27 -26.43
N GLY A 46 23.60 1.06 -25.62
CA GLY A 46 23.89 1.94 -24.48
C GLY A 46 22.97 1.80 -23.29
N TYR A 47 22.25 0.70 -23.17
CA TYR A 47 21.51 0.36 -21.96
C TYR A 47 22.43 0.47 -20.74
N GLY A 48 22.09 1.35 -19.79
CA GLY A 48 22.90 1.62 -18.59
C GLY A 48 23.86 2.83 -18.70
N LYS A 49 24.02 3.45 -19.86
CA LYS A 49 24.79 4.69 -20.01
C LYS A 49 23.97 5.95 -19.69
N PHE A 50 22.65 5.84 -19.65
CA PHE A 50 21.75 6.98 -19.41
C PHE A 50 21.29 7.01 -17.96
N LYS A 51 21.50 8.12 -17.27
CA LYS A 51 20.80 8.42 -16.02
C LYS A 51 19.37 8.81 -16.36
N ARG A 52 18.40 7.99 -15.97
CA ARG A 52 16.99 8.40 -16.06
C ARG A 52 16.78 9.65 -15.23
N ALA A 53 16.04 10.61 -15.77
CA ALA A 53 15.54 11.71 -14.96
C ALA A 53 14.65 11.13 -13.83
N PRO A 54 14.67 11.71 -12.62
CA PRO A 54 13.77 11.32 -11.56
C PRO A 54 12.31 11.40 -12.03
N MET A 55 11.49 10.43 -11.63
CA MET A 55 10.05 10.45 -11.91
C MET A 55 9.40 11.70 -11.30
N PRO A 56 8.27 12.19 -11.83
CA PRO A 56 7.56 13.34 -11.28
C PRO A 56 7.32 13.27 -9.79
N TYR A 57 6.89 12.12 -9.27
CA TYR A 57 6.70 11.93 -7.83
C TYR A 57 8.01 12.02 -7.04
N ASP A 58 9.13 11.50 -7.58
CA ASP A 58 10.43 11.62 -6.90
C ASP A 58 10.89 13.07 -6.83
N ARG A 59 10.68 13.86 -7.92
CA ARG A 59 10.96 15.30 -7.90
C ARG A 59 10.08 16.05 -6.90
N PHE A 60 8.81 15.66 -6.82
CA PHE A 60 7.88 16.21 -5.84
C PHE A 60 8.34 15.94 -4.40
N MET A 61 8.67 14.69 -4.06
CA MET A 61 9.20 14.35 -2.71
C MET A 61 10.47 15.14 -2.38
N GLN A 62 11.38 15.30 -3.35
CA GLN A 62 12.61 16.09 -3.15
C GLN A 62 12.31 17.57 -2.90
N ALA A 63 11.33 18.14 -3.62
CA ALA A 63 10.94 19.55 -3.48
C ALA A 63 10.27 19.84 -2.11
N GLU A 64 9.63 18.86 -1.50
CA GLU A 64 9.00 19.01 -0.19
C GLU A 64 10.01 19.15 0.97
N GLY A 65 11.28 18.80 0.76
CA GLY A 65 12.38 19.06 1.70
C GLY A 65 12.33 18.26 3.01
N VAL A 66 11.51 17.21 3.09
CA VAL A 66 11.44 16.33 4.26
C VAL A 66 12.26 15.05 4.04
N PRO A 67 12.67 14.34 5.11
CA PRO A 67 13.40 13.09 4.98
C PRO A 67 12.64 12.05 4.15
N VAL A 68 13.38 11.21 3.43
CA VAL A 68 12.84 10.06 2.69
C VAL A 68 13.53 8.80 3.22
N TYR A 69 12.82 8.00 3.99
CA TYR A 69 13.30 6.69 4.41
C TYR A 69 13.21 5.70 3.24
N ARG A 70 14.25 4.88 3.02
CA ARG A 70 14.29 3.83 2.00
C ARG A 70 14.76 2.51 2.62
N GLY A 71 14.10 1.41 2.29
CA GLY A 71 14.45 0.09 2.83
C GLY A 71 13.39 -0.96 2.55
N ILE A 72 13.58 -2.17 3.07
CA ILE A 72 12.57 -3.24 2.98
C ILE A 72 11.48 -3.09 4.03
N GLY A 73 11.75 -2.39 5.11
CA GLY A 73 10.84 -2.23 6.23
C GLY A 73 11.43 -1.37 7.35
N VAL A 74 10.64 -1.12 8.35
CA VAL A 74 11.03 -0.37 9.55
C VAL A 74 10.40 -1.06 10.76
N ARG A 75 11.17 -1.22 11.83
CA ARG A 75 10.67 -1.91 13.03
C ARG A 75 9.55 -1.14 13.71
N ARG A 76 9.68 0.19 13.78
CA ARG A 76 8.69 1.12 14.36
C ARG A 76 8.76 2.45 13.60
N VAL A 77 7.65 2.93 13.10
CA VAL A 77 7.63 4.23 12.39
C VAL A 77 7.95 5.41 13.31
N GLN A 78 7.72 5.28 14.61
CA GLN A 78 8.04 6.30 15.60
C GLN A 78 9.54 6.61 15.68
N ASP A 79 10.40 5.70 15.21
CA ASP A 79 11.85 5.86 15.25
C ASP A 79 12.39 6.61 14.01
N LEU A 80 11.52 6.94 13.06
CA LEU A 80 11.90 7.66 11.84
C LEU A 80 12.13 9.16 12.13
N PRO A 81 13.16 9.77 11.50
CA PRO A 81 13.39 11.19 11.61
C PRO A 81 12.26 11.99 10.94
N LEU A 82 11.76 13.01 11.60
CA LEU A 82 10.73 13.92 11.10
C LEU A 82 11.30 15.33 10.96
N ALA A 83 10.98 16.02 9.84
CA ALA A 83 11.32 17.43 9.63
C ALA A 83 10.07 18.29 9.45
N PRO A 84 10.13 19.61 9.66
CA PRO A 84 9.01 20.51 9.36
C PRO A 84 8.55 20.35 7.92
N TRP A 85 7.25 20.16 7.73
CA TRP A 85 6.64 19.98 6.41
C TRP A 85 5.74 21.16 6.09
N GLN A 86 6.29 22.14 5.38
CA GLN A 86 5.63 23.43 5.14
C GLN A 86 4.26 23.27 4.47
N ARG A 87 4.15 22.44 3.46
CA ARG A 87 2.88 22.22 2.74
C ARG A 87 1.80 21.65 3.65
N LEU A 88 2.13 20.67 4.49
CA LEU A 88 1.17 20.03 5.39
C LEU A 88 0.95 20.77 6.71
N GLY A 89 1.85 21.62 7.14
CA GLY A 89 1.74 22.35 8.42
C GLY A 89 2.09 21.53 9.66
N GLY A 90 2.74 20.38 9.50
CA GLY A 90 3.22 19.52 10.58
C GLY A 90 4.69 19.19 10.44
N ARG A 91 5.12 18.05 11.00
CA ARG A 91 6.45 17.47 10.78
C ARG A 91 6.30 16.08 10.18
N GLY A 92 7.13 15.71 9.21
CA GLY A 92 6.93 14.42 8.58
C GLY A 92 8.15 13.85 7.87
N SER A 93 7.94 12.70 7.27
CA SER A 93 8.92 11.95 6.50
C SER A 93 8.19 11.10 5.46
N TYR A 94 8.74 11.01 4.27
CA TYR A 94 8.32 10.01 3.31
C TYR A 94 8.89 8.63 3.68
N ILE A 95 8.13 7.60 3.34
CA ILE A 95 8.56 6.20 3.50
C ILE A 95 8.44 5.56 2.12
N GLN A 96 9.56 5.27 1.47
CA GLN A 96 9.62 4.60 0.19
C GLN A 96 10.22 3.20 0.38
N LEU A 97 9.36 2.23 0.66
CA LEU A 97 9.79 0.84 0.79
C LEU A 97 10.10 0.27 -0.59
N TYR A 98 11.13 -0.56 -0.66
CA TYR A 98 11.49 -1.26 -1.88
C TYR A 98 10.32 -2.08 -2.42
N GLY A 99 10.04 -1.94 -3.71
CA GLY A 99 8.91 -2.55 -4.40
C GLY A 99 7.63 -1.69 -4.41
N THR A 100 7.59 -0.53 -3.72
CA THR A 100 6.48 0.42 -3.81
C THR A 100 6.75 1.57 -4.79
N GLU A 101 8.01 1.72 -5.22
CA GLU A 101 8.46 2.86 -6.03
C GLU A 101 7.63 3.01 -7.30
N GLY A 102 7.08 4.19 -7.51
CA GLY A 102 6.24 4.52 -8.65
C GLY A 102 4.84 3.88 -8.64
N LEU A 103 4.54 2.97 -7.72
CA LEU A 103 3.25 2.28 -7.63
C LEU A 103 2.30 2.96 -6.64
N TRP A 104 2.76 3.25 -5.45
CA TRP A 104 2.03 3.98 -4.43
C TRP A 104 2.97 4.49 -3.35
N GLY A 105 2.54 5.46 -2.56
CA GLY A 105 3.39 6.17 -1.61
C GLY A 105 2.94 6.01 -0.17
N LEU A 106 3.92 6.09 0.74
CA LEU A 106 3.72 6.17 2.18
C LEU A 106 4.37 7.43 2.72
N TYR A 107 3.77 8.02 3.73
CA TYR A 107 4.40 9.05 4.53
C TYR A 107 3.89 9.05 5.98
N LEU A 108 4.73 9.56 6.85
CA LEU A 108 4.43 9.78 8.25
C LEU A 108 4.27 11.27 8.49
N ILE A 109 3.25 11.68 9.23
CA ILE A 109 3.00 13.07 9.59
C ILE A 109 2.66 13.19 11.08
N GLU A 110 3.38 14.06 11.76
CA GLU A 110 3.15 14.45 13.15
C GLU A 110 2.39 15.78 13.17
N ILE A 111 1.30 15.80 13.93
CA ILE A 111 0.49 16.99 14.17
C ILE A 111 0.80 17.48 15.57
N PRO A 112 1.24 18.74 15.77
CA PRO A 112 1.56 19.24 17.10
C PRO A 112 0.36 19.18 18.04
N SER A 113 0.63 19.23 19.34
CA SER A 113 -0.38 19.30 20.41
C SER A 113 -1.40 20.40 20.11
N ALA A 114 -2.68 20.09 20.21
CA ALA A 114 -3.80 21.00 19.92
C ALA A 114 -3.68 21.76 18.58
N GLY A 115 -2.90 21.19 17.63
CA GLY A 115 -2.64 21.75 16.30
C GLY A 115 -3.50 21.13 15.21
N ALA A 116 -3.31 21.64 14.00
CA ALA A 116 -4.00 21.10 12.82
C ALA A 116 -3.06 21.14 11.61
N LEU A 117 -3.26 20.22 10.68
CA LEU A 117 -2.65 20.30 9.37
C LEU A 117 -3.28 21.40 8.53
N ASN A 118 -2.58 21.86 7.51
CA ASN A 118 -3.15 22.74 6.51
C ASN A 118 -4.31 22.04 5.78
N VAL A 119 -5.22 22.84 5.25
CA VAL A 119 -6.29 22.32 4.40
C VAL A 119 -5.68 21.77 3.12
N GLU A 120 -6.08 20.57 2.75
CA GLU A 120 -5.65 19.92 1.51
C GLU A 120 -6.86 19.48 0.67
N ARG A 121 -6.64 19.38 -0.63
CA ARG A 121 -7.38 18.49 -1.55
C ARG A 121 -6.41 17.99 -2.62
N HIS A 122 -6.71 16.86 -3.22
CA HIS A 122 -5.82 16.26 -4.23
C HIS A 122 -6.51 15.16 -5.04
N LEU A 123 -6.07 14.99 -6.28
CA LEU A 123 -6.58 13.98 -7.22
C LEU A 123 -5.99 12.57 -6.98
N TYR A 124 -5.49 12.27 -5.81
CA TYR A 124 -5.04 10.92 -5.45
C TYR A 124 -5.75 10.40 -4.19
N GLU A 125 -5.86 9.11 -4.10
CA GLU A 125 -6.49 8.45 -2.96
C GLU A 125 -5.58 8.48 -1.73
N LYS A 126 -6.17 8.60 -0.54
CA LYS A 126 -5.48 8.68 0.74
C LYS A 126 -6.17 7.81 1.78
N VAL A 127 -5.41 6.94 2.42
CA VAL A 127 -5.79 6.14 3.58
C VAL A 127 -4.92 6.55 4.75
N VAL A 128 -5.49 6.66 5.93
CA VAL A 128 -4.83 7.13 7.15
C VAL A 128 -5.01 6.11 8.26
N LEU A 129 -3.88 5.67 8.84
CA LEU A 129 -3.81 4.91 10.07
C LEU A 129 -3.27 5.80 11.19
N VAL A 130 -4.03 5.93 12.27
CA VAL A 130 -3.61 6.70 13.44
C VAL A 130 -2.64 5.85 14.28
N ALA A 131 -1.35 6.19 14.21
CA ALA A 131 -0.32 5.52 14.99
C ALA A 131 -0.34 5.97 16.46
N GLU A 132 -0.52 7.28 16.71
CA GLU A 132 -0.59 7.86 18.06
C GLU A 132 -1.53 9.07 18.07
N GLY A 133 -2.19 9.31 19.20
CA GLY A 133 -3.02 10.50 19.42
C GLY A 133 -4.49 10.27 19.18
N ARG A 134 -5.24 11.36 19.22
CA ARG A 134 -6.69 11.44 18.95
C ARG A 134 -7.03 12.80 18.38
N GLY A 135 -8.11 12.87 17.62
CA GLY A 135 -8.50 14.14 17.02
C GLY A 135 -9.74 14.03 16.15
N THR A 136 -9.87 14.98 15.27
CA THR A 136 -11.01 15.13 14.35
C THR A 136 -10.50 15.37 12.92
N THR A 137 -11.25 14.91 11.94
CA THR A 137 -11.06 15.28 10.53
C THR A 137 -12.34 15.94 10.02
N GLU A 138 -12.18 17.13 9.44
CA GLU A 138 -13.24 17.82 8.71
C GLU A 138 -13.07 17.50 7.21
N VAL A 139 -14.19 17.22 6.51
CA VAL A 139 -14.24 16.94 5.08
C VAL A 139 -15.40 17.70 4.44
N TRP A 140 -15.15 18.35 3.29
CA TRP A 140 -16.19 19.08 2.55
C TRP A 140 -15.88 19.14 1.06
N GLN A 141 -16.87 19.46 0.27
CA GLN A 141 -16.73 19.67 -1.17
C GLN A 141 -16.64 21.16 -1.52
N GLU A 142 -16.13 21.45 -2.70
CA GLU A 142 -16.10 22.79 -3.27
C GLU A 142 -17.50 23.42 -3.28
N GLY A 143 -17.61 24.68 -2.84
CA GLY A 143 -18.88 25.41 -2.79
C GLY A 143 -19.87 24.98 -1.73
N GLN A 144 -19.58 23.97 -0.92
CA GLN A 144 -20.43 23.56 0.20
C GLN A 144 -20.03 24.26 1.49
N ALA A 145 -21.02 24.89 2.16
CA ALA A 145 -20.79 25.50 3.47
C ALA A 145 -20.66 24.46 4.59
N LYS A 146 -21.27 23.29 4.40
CA LYS A 146 -21.29 22.22 5.39
C LYS A 146 -19.98 21.44 5.39
N ARG A 147 -19.42 21.24 6.57
CA ARG A 147 -18.30 20.34 6.83
C ARG A 147 -18.77 19.12 7.58
N HIS A 148 -18.39 17.95 7.09
CA HIS A 148 -18.63 16.68 7.76
C HIS A 148 -17.41 16.40 8.64
N ALA A 149 -17.63 16.16 9.92
CA ALA A 149 -16.58 15.88 10.87
C ALA A 149 -16.73 14.49 11.46
N PHE A 150 -15.61 13.83 11.72
CA PHE A 150 -15.56 12.58 12.44
C PHE A 150 -14.33 12.54 13.34
N GLU A 151 -14.47 11.85 14.46
CA GLU A 151 -13.40 11.68 15.44
C GLU A 151 -12.56 10.43 15.15
N TRP A 152 -11.31 10.47 15.53
CA TRP A 152 -10.39 9.37 15.44
C TRP A 152 -9.47 9.30 16.66
N GLN A 153 -8.94 8.13 16.92
CA GLN A 153 -8.00 7.84 18.00
C GLN A 153 -6.92 6.86 17.51
N LYS A 154 -5.92 6.58 18.37
CA LYS A 154 -4.93 5.53 18.10
C LYS A 154 -5.61 4.24 17.67
N GLY A 155 -5.15 3.67 16.55
CA GLY A 155 -5.76 2.49 15.92
C GLY A 155 -6.94 2.79 15.00
N SER A 156 -7.37 4.03 14.84
CA SER A 156 -8.37 4.36 13.81
C SER A 156 -7.76 4.26 12.41
N LEU A 157 -8.56 3.73 11.48
CA LEU A 157 -8.25 3.65 10.06
C LEU A 157 -9.36 4.32 9.28
N PHE A 158 -9.04 5.30 8.45
CA PHE A 158 -10.02 6.01 7.64
C PHE A 158 -9.47 6.41 6.27
N SER A 159 -10.37 6.75 5.36
CA SER A 159 -10.01 7.19 4.02
C SER A 159 -10.61 8.56 3.72
N ILE A 160 -9.84 9.38 3.01
CA ILE A 160 -10.30 10.68 2.51
C ILE A 160 -10.93 10.47 1.13
N PRO A 161 -12.14 11.01 0.87
CA PRO A 161 -12.74 10.96 -0.44
C PRO A 161 -11.91 11.72 -1.48
N LEU A 162 -11.87 11.18 -2.70
CA LEU A 162 -11.08 11.74 -3.79
C LEU A 162 -11.45 13.21 -4.05
N ASN A 163 -10.44 14.08 -4.07
CA ASN A 163 -10.52 15.52 -4.32
C ASN A 163 -11.45 16.30 -3.38
N ALA A 164 -11.86 15.73 -2.25
CA ALA A 164 -12.55 16.47 -1.21
C ALA A 164 -11.55 17.32 -0.40
N TYR A 165 -11.96 18.53 -0.05
CA TYR A 165 -11.21 19.30 0.95
C TYR A 165 -11.25 18.57 2.28
N HIS A 166 -10.11 18.59 2.97
CA HIS A 166 -10.04 18.04 4.31
C HIS A 166 -9.03 18.77 5.19
N ARG A 167 -9.28 18.73 6.48
CA ARG A 167 -8.40 19.24 7.52
C ARG A 167 -8.33 18.25 8.66
N ILE A 168 -7.14 17.88 9.06
CA ILE A 168 -6.90 16.93 10.16
C ILE A 168 -6.42 17.72 11.38
N ILE A 169 -7.08 17.52 12.50
CA ILE A 169 -6.95 18.33 13.72
C ILE A 169 -6.60 17.39 14.87
N ASN A 170 -5.52 17.66 15.57
CA ASN A 170 -5.15 16.96 16.80
C ASN A 170 -5.86 17.61 17.99
N ALA A 171 -6.73 16.88 18.66
CA ALA A 171 -7.45 17.32 19.85
C ALA A 171 -6.75 16.95 21.18
N ALA A 172 -5.56 16.34 21.10
CA ALA A 172 -4.83 15.91 22.29
C ALA A 172 -3.79 16.96 22.74
N SER A 173 -3.40 16.88 24.01
CA SER A 173 -2.31 17.67 24.60
C SER A 173 -0.90 17.15 24.24
N ALA A 174 -0.80 16.02 23.57
CA ALA A 174 0.43 15.46 23.01
C ALA A 174 0.36 15.47 21.49
N PRO A 175 1.50 15.41 20.78
CA PRO A 175 1.49 15.25 19.31
C PRO A 175 0.75 14.00 18.86
N ALA A 176 0.08 14.08 17.73
CA ALA A 176 -0.53 12.93 17.05
C ALA A 176 0.35 12.49 15.88
N LEU A 177 0.47 11.18 15.65
CA LEU A 177 1.27 10.60 14.60
C LEU A 177 0.39 9.77 13.67
N LEU A 178 0.39 10.10 12.39
CA LEU A 178 -0.42 9.45 11.36
C LEU A 178 0.46 8.81 10.29
N LEU A 179 0.17 7.56 9.95
CA LEU A 179 0.74 6.87 8.80
C LEU A 179 -0.26 6.96 7.64
N CYS A 180 0.17 7.54 6.53
CA CYS A 180 -0.67 7.76 5.35
C CYS A 180 -0.18 6.93 4.16
N GLY A 181 -1.11 6.22 3.51
CA GLY A 181 -0.91 5.56 2.23
C GLY A 181 -1.62 6.31 1.11
N THR A 182 -0.97 6.49 -0.03
CA THR A 182 -1.53 7.29 -1.13
C THR A 182 -1.29 6.69 -2.51
N SER A 183 -2.17 7.00 -3.46
CA SER A 183 -1.95 6.74 -4.89
C SER A 183 -1.19 7.88 -5.60
N ALA A 184 -0.59 8.80 -4.85
CA ALA A 184 0.12 9.96 -5.40
C ALA A 184 1.16 9.61 -6.47
N PRO A 185 2.01 8.58 -6.32
CA PRO A 185 2.96 8.19 -7.37
C PRO A 185 2.31 7.92 -8.72
N ASN A 186 1.20 7.15 -8.73
CA ASN A 186 0.49 6.83 -9.97
C ASN A 186 -0.05 8.08 -10.66
N VAL A 187 -0.68 8.96 -9.89
CA VAL A 187 -1.29 10.17 -10.41
C VAL A 187 -0.22 11.18 -10.87
N MET A 188 0.79 11.42 -10.04
CA MET A 188 1.83 12.40 -10.34
C MET A 188 2.74 11.96 -11.50
N ASN A 189 3.08 10.67 -11.57
CA ASN A 189 3.93 10.17 -12.65
C ASN A 189 3.25 10.18 -14.03
N VAL A 190 1.92 10.18 -14.06
CA VAL A 190 1.14 10.24 -15.31
C VAL A 190 0.80 11.67 -15.68
N ILE A 191 0.35 12.49 -14.74
CA ILE A 191 -0.15 13.84 -15.02
C ILE A 191 0.98 14.85 -15.07
N ASP A 192 2.02 14.72 -14.25
CA ASP A 192 3.18 15.61 -14.12
C ASP A 192 2.80 17.12 -14.03
N ASN A 193 1.72 17.41 -13.32
CA ASN A 193 1.23 18.77 -13.10
C ASN A 193 0.64 18.91 -11.70
N THR A 194 1.45 19.38 -10.76
CA THR A 194 1.03 19.54 -9.35
C THR A 194 -0.10 20.55 -9.18
N ASN A 195 -0.14 21.62 -9.99
CA ASN A 195 -1.24 22.59 -9.92
C ASN A 195 -2.59 21.93 -10.26
N PHE A 196 -2.64 21.12 -11.31
CA PHE A 196 -3.86 20.38 -11.65
C PHE A 196 -4.24 19.39 -10.57
N ILE A 197 -3.27 18.67 -10.00
CA ILE A 197 -3.50 17.63 -8.98
C ILE A 197 -4.07 18.23 -7.68
N PHE A 198 -3.58 19.39 -7.25
CA PHE A 198 -4.00 20.03 -5.99
C PHE A 198 -5.11 21.06 -6.15
N ASN A 199 -5.38 21.54 -7.36
CA ASN A 199 -6.38 22.59 -7.61
C ASN A 199 -7.44 22.20 -8.64
N CYS A 200 -7.63 20.90 -8.90
CA CYS A 200 -8.69 20.44 -9.79
C CYS A 200 -10.07 20.89 -9.27
N PRO A 201 -10.88 21.62 -10.06
CA PRO A 201 -12.15 22.11 -9.60
C PRO A 201 -13.27 21.04 -9.62
N TYR A 202 -12.98 19.87 -10.19
CA TYR A 202 -13.99 18.82 -10.33
C TYR A 202 -14.37 18.20 -8.98
N THR A 203 -15.67 18.04 -8.75
CA THR A 203 -16.22 17.40 -7.55
C THR A 203 -16.67 15.98 -7.89
N PHE A 204 -16.07 14.99 -7.21
CA PHE A 204 -16.42 13.58 -7.36
C PHE A 204 -17.61 13.22 -6.45
N SER A 205 -18.81 13.67 -6.84
CA SER A 205 -20.04 13.46 -6.06
C SER A 205 -20.40 11.98 -5.90
N GLU A 206 -20.00 11.13 -6.86
CA GLU A 206 -20.14 9.68 -6.79
C GLU A 206 -19.23 9.02 -5.73
N ARG A 207 -18.16 9.72 -5.32
CA ARG A 207 -17.26 9.28 -4.24
C ARG A 207 -17.68 9.82 -2.88
N PHE A 208 -18.19 11.06 -2.85
CA PHE A 208 -18.64 11.74 -1.66
C PHE A 208 -19.77 12.70 -1.99
N SER A 209 -21.00 12.31 -1.67
CA SER A 209 -22.19 13.13 -1.89
C SER A 209 -22.47 14.15 -0.77
N GLY A 210 -21.73 14.08 0.34
CA GLY A 210 -22.03 14.85 1.56
C GLY A 210 -23.12 14.21 2.44
N ALA A 211 -23.32 12.88 2.32
CA ALA A 211 -24.24 12.17 3.19
C ALA A 211 -23.80 12.24 4.66
N GLU A 212 -24.74 12.44 5.57
CA GLU A 212 -24.50 12.61 7.01
C GLU A 212 -23.82 11.39 7.65
N ASP A 213 -24.17 10.22 7.17
CA ASP A 213 -23.68 8.95 7.68
C ASP A 213 -22.42 8.45 6.94
N TYR A 214 -21.80 9.27 6.08
CA TYR A 214 -20.69 8.86 5.26
C TYR A 214 -19.49 8.29 6.07
N PHE A 215 -19.21 8.91 7.21
CA PHE A 215 -18.15 8.46 8.14
C PHE A 215 -18.69 7.71 9.35
N LYS A 216 -19.99 7.36 9.36
CA LYS A 216 -20.52 6.49 10.40
C LYS A 216 -19.88 5.09 10.27
N PRO A 217 -19.25 4.57 11.32
CA PRO A 217 -18.68 3.23 11.29
C PRO A 217 -19.75 2.19 10.94
N ARG A 218 -19.38 1.24 10.09
CA ARG A 218 -20.24 0.10 9.70
C ARG A 218 -19.47 -1.18 9.93
N ASP A 219 -20.11 -2.13 10.57
CA ASP A 219 -19.53 -3.43 10.93
C ASP A 219 -20.10 -4.60 10.14
N ASP A 220 -21.08 -4.34 9.28
CA ASP A 220 -21.71 -5.33 8.41
C ASP A 220 -20.67 -6.01 7.51
N ILE A 221 -20.71 -7.33 7.46
CA ILE A 221 -19.88 -8.14 6.58
C ILE A 221 -20.69 -8.53 5.36
N GLU A 222 -20.17 -8.21 4.21
CA GLU A 222 -20.71 -8.63 2.91
C GLU A 222 -19.65 -9.42 2.11
N PRO A 223 -20.04 -10.26 1.16
CA PRO A 223 -19.06 -10.95 0.31
C PRO A 223 -18.43 -9.96 -0.68
N ASP A 224 -17.10 -10.02 -0.81
CA ASP A 224 -16.42 -9.42 -1.97
C ASP A 224 -17.02 -10.03 -3.25
N PRO A 225 -17.52 -9.20 -4.18
CA PRO A 225 -18.25 -9.70 -5.35
C PRO A 225 -17.42 -10.56 -6.30
N ILE A 226 -16.10 -10.53 -6.18
CA ILE A 226 -15.18 -11.27 -7.04
C ILE A 226 -14.79 -12.61 -6.41
N ARG A 227 -14.51 -12.64 -5.09
CA ARG A 227 -13.92 -13.80 -4.41
C ARG A 227 -14.77 -14.34 -3.27
N GLY A 228 -15.86 -13.67 -2.94
CA GLY A 228 -16.70 -14.04 -1.79
C GLY A 228 -16.02 -13.86 -0.43
N LEU A 229 -14.92 -13.11 -0.37
CA LEU A 229 -14.22 -12.85 0.90
C LEU A 229 -14.98 -11.85 1.75
N ALA A 230 -14.77 -11.94 3.07
CA ALA A 230 -15.38 -10.96 3.98
C ALA A 230 -14.90 -9.55 3.68
N MET A 231 -15.83 -8.69 3.29
CA MET A 231 -15.63 -7.28 2.99
C MET A 231 -16.51 -6.43 3.91
N ARG A 232 -16.03 -5.23 4.25
CA ARG A 232 -16.77 -4.26 5.05
C ARG A 232 -16.78 -2.92 4.31
N ARG A 233 -17.95 -2.42 3.93
CA ARG A 233 -18.09 -1.07 3.34
C ARG A 233 -18.15 -0.03 4.45
N THR A 234 -17.04 0.59 4.75
CA THR A 234 -16.93 1.62 5.79
C THR A 234 -15.84 2.62 5.44
N ASN A 235 -16.05 3.90 5.73
CA ASN A 235 -15.05 4.94 5.48
C ASN A 235 -14.22 5.26 6.73
N LEU A 236 -14.62 4.68 7.86
CA LEU A 236 -13.95 4.77 9.15
C LEU A 236 -14.07 3.43 9.88
N VAL A 237 -12.94 2.87 10.28
CA VAL A 237 -12.83 1.81 11.28
C VAL A 237 -12.27 2.47 12.55
N PRO A 238 -13.06 2.64 13.62
CA PRO A 238 -12.63 3.40 14.79
C PRO A 238 -11.43 2.79 15.52
N ASP A 239 -11.33 1.45 15.53
CA ASP A 239 -10.26 0.72 16.21
C ASP A 239 -9.94 -0.60 15.48
N ILE A 240 -8.91 -0.58 14.63
CA ILE A 240 -8.44 -1.79 13.95
C ILE A 240 -7.66 -2.74 14.88
N VAL A 241 -7.27 -2.28 16.07
CA VAL A 241 -6.54 -3.10 17.05
C VAL A 241 -7.47 -4.13 17.67
N ASN A 242 -8.71 -3.75 17.97
CA ASN A 242 -9.66 -4.57 18.71
C ASN A 242 -10.92 -4.96 17.92
N THR A 243 -11.17 -4.35 16.74
CA THR A 243 -12.34 -4.73 15.92
C THR A 243 -12.40 -6.24 15.70
N GLU A 244 -13.58 -6.81 15.74
CA GLU A 244 -13.80 -8.23 15.48
C GLU A 244 -13.53 -8.52 13.99
N LEU A 245 -12.84 -9.64 13.74
CA LEU A 245 -12.55 -10.11 12.39
C LEU A 245 -13.23 -11.46 12.19
N PRO A 246 -13.95 -11.65 11.08
CA PRO A 246 -14.53 -12.94 10.73
C PRO A 246 -13.46 -13.99 10.47
N LEU A 247 -13.81 -15.26 10.70
CA LEU A 247 -12.92 -16.39 10.41
C LEU A 247 -12.64 -16.49 8.91
N ASP A 248 -11.38 -16.76 8.61
CA ASP A 248 -10.89 -17.07 7.27
C ASP A 248 -9.83 -18.17 7.36
N ASN A 249 -10.26 -19.40 7.49
CA ASN A 249 -9.39 -20.55 7.71
C ASN A 249 -8.54 -20.97 6.51
N ARG A 250 -8.69 -20.34 5.35
CA ARG A 250 -8.02 -20.75 4.10
C ARG A 250 -6.49 -20.69 4.15
N ARG A 251 -5.92 -19.78 4.93
CA ARG A 251 -4.46 -19.63 5.04
C ARG A 251 -3.85 -20.42 6.20
N SER A 252 -4.57 -20.52 7.28
CA SER A 252 -4.25 -21.36 8.45
C SER A 252 -5.49 -21.50 9.32
N PRO A 253 -5.65 -22.59 10.08
CA PRO A 253 -6.73 -22.71 11.05
C PRO A 253 -6.71 -21.56 12.06
N GLY A 254 -7.89 -20.97 12.32
CA GLY A 254 -8.06 -19.84 13.23
C GLY A 254 -7.63 -18.48 12.66
N TYR A 255 -7.17 -18.41 11.41
CA TYR A 255 -6.88 -17.13 10.78
C TYR A 255 -8.18 -16.34 10.57
N ARG A 256 -8.11 -15.03 10.83
CA ARG A 256 -9.23 -14.10 10.69
C ARG A 256 -8.87 -12.99 9.73
N ARG A 257 -9.86 -12.49 8.96
CA ARG A 257 -9.60 -11.48 7.94
C ARG A 257 -10.85 -10.71 7.52
N VAL A 258 -10.69 -9.42 7.24
CA VAL A 258 -11.70 -8.58 6.59
C VAL A 258 -11.02 -7.60 5.64
N GLU A 259 -11.73 -7.19 4.59
CA GLU A 259 -11.31 -6.17 3.63
C GLU A 259 -12.17 -4.91 3.80
N PRO A 260 -11.68 -3.85 4.44
CA PRO A 260 -12.34 -2.55 4.38
C PRO A 260 -12.36 -2.00 2.95
N PHE A 261 -13.53 -1.67 2.44
CA PHE A 261 -13.72 -0.94 1.19
C PHE A 261 -14.13 0.48 1.54
N MET A 262 -13.22 1.45 1.28
CA MET A 262 -13.29 2.79 1.86
C MET A 262 -13.37 3.86 0.77
N ALA A 263 -14.28 4.81 0.93
CA ALA A 263 -14.45 6.02 0.10
C ALA A 263 -14.58 5.75 -1.41
N GLY A 264 -15.03 4.54 -1.80
CA GLY A 264 -15.06 4.11 -3.18
C GLY A 264 -13.67 4.01 -3.82
N ASN A 265 -12.61 4.03 -3.03
CA ASN A 265 -11.23 4.05 -3.48
C ASN A 265 -10.78 2.71 -4.07
N ARG A 266 -9.83 2.80 -4.99
CA ARG A 266 -9.12 1.63 -5.55
C ARG A 266 -7.97 1.19 -4.67
N PHE A 267 -7.63 1.98 -3.65
CA PHE A 267 -6.59 1.63 -2.68
C PHE A 267 -7.03 0.39 -1.90
N TYR A 268 -6.38 -0.72 -2.21
CA TYR A 268 -6.72 -2.02 -1.65
C TYR A 268 -5.95 -2.28 -0.36
N LEU A 269 -6.67 -2.71 0.65
CA LEU A 269 -6.10 -3.14 1.93
C LEU A 269 -6.97 -4.23 2.57
N TRP A 270 -6.38 -4.97 3.50
CA TRP A 270 -7.08 -5.92 4.35
C TRP A 270 -6.49 -5.92 5.76
N ILE A 271 -7.27 -6.35 6.74
CA ILE A 271 -6.86 -6.55 8.12
C ILE A 271 -6.95 -8.04 8.40
N GLY A 272 -5.89 -8.63 8.94
CA GLY A 272 -5.83 -10.05 9.27
C GLY A 272 -5.18 -10.31 10.61
N GLN A 273 -5.48 -11.47 11.19
CA GLN A 273 -4.95 -11.88 12.48
C GLN A 273 -4.59 -13.36 12.47
N HIS A 274 -3.36 -13.63 12.86
CA HIS A 274 -2.89 -14.97 13.21
C HIS A 274 -3.08 -15.23 14.71
N GLU A 275 -3.50 -16.42 15.05
CA GLU A 275 -3.51 -16.85 16.43
C GLU A 275 -2.09 -16.98 16.99
N THR A 276 -1.97 -16.83 18.31
CA THR A 276 -0.70 -17.05 19.02
C THR A 276 -0.16 -18.46 18.75
N GLY A 277 1.12 -18.55 18.43
CA GLY A 277 1.79 -19.83 18.18
C GLY A 277 1.49 -20.46 16.82
N ARG A 278 0.87 -19.72 15.90
CA ARG A 278 0.60 -20.16 14.53
C ARG A 278 1.17 -19.21 13.48
N TYR A 279 1.43 -19.72 12.29
CA TYR A 279 1.80 -18.95 11.10
C TYR A 279 1.16 -19.54 9.85
N SER A 280 1.04 -18.74 8.79
CA SER A 280 0.50 -19.19 7.50
C SER A 280 1.60 -19.77 6.61
N LYS A 281 1.19 -20.54 5.58
CA LYS A 281 2.09 -20.95 4.50
C LYS A 281 2.79 -19.74 3.86
N ALA A 282 4.05 -19.91 3.49
CA ALA A 282 4.70 -18.97 2.58
C ALA A 282 3.95 -18.94 1.25
N HIS A 283 3.80 -17.76 0.68
CA HIS A 283 3.22 -17.61 -0.65
C HIS A 283 3.91 -16.48 -1.41
N LYS A 284 3.79 -16.51 -2.73
CA LYS A 284 4.46 -15.53 -3.60
C LYS A 284 3.48 -14.68 -4.38
N HIS A 285 3.89 -13.48 -4.63
CA HIS A 285 3.31 -12.58 -5.62
C HIS A 285 4.28 -11.45 -5.98
N ALA A 286 4.00 -10.78 -7.09
CA ALA A 286 4.83 -9.71 -7.65
C ALA A 286 4.27 -8.32 -7.32
N SER A 287 3.66 -8.08 -6.19
CA SER A 287 3.14 -6.75 -5.89
C SER A 287 3.77 -6.14 -4.66
N ALA A 288 3.81 -4.83 -4.67
CA ALA A 288 4.27 -4.00 -3.58
C ALA A 288 3.31 -4.01 -2.38
N ALA A 289 2.98 -5.18 -1.85
CA ALA A 289 2.24 -5.27 -0.60
C ALA A 289 3.13 -4.84 0.56
N VAL A 290 2.66 -3.90 1.36
CA VAL A 290 3.29 -3.51 2.61
C VAL A 290 2.43 -4.00 3.75
N LEU A 291 3.05 -4.76 4.65
CA LEU A 291 2.41 -5.21 5.87
C LEU A 291 2.75 -4.25 7.00
N ILE A 292 1.74 -3.91 7.77
CA ILE A 292 1.83 -3.01 8.92
C ILE A 292 1.38 -3.80 10.14
N CYS A 293 2.24 -3.93 11.13
CA CYS A 293 1.88 -4.56 12.40
C CYS A 293 0.89 -3.68 13.16
N ILE A 294 -0.26 -4.21 13.52
CA ILE A 294 -1.29 -3.50 14.28
C ILE A 294 -1.24 -3.87 15.75
N LYS A 295 -1.03 -5.16 16.05
CA LYS A 295 -0.99 -5.70 17.41
C LYS A 295 -0.02 -6.87 17.48
N GLY A 296 0.63 -7.01 18.61
CA GLY A 296 1.63 -8.05 18.87
C GLY A 296 3.00 -7.66 18.33
N LYS A 297 3.85 -8.63 18.15
CA LYS A 297 5.18 -8.51 17.55
C LYS A 297 5.49 -9.72 16.71
N GLY A 298 6.36 -9.55 15.73
CA GLY A 298 6.69 -10.61 14.82
C GLY A 298 7.81 -10.27 13.86
N TYR A 299 7.93 -11.10 12.85
CA TYR A 299 8.85 -10.87 11.75
C TYR A 299 8.27 -11.43 10.44
N THR A 300 8.83 -10.95 9.35
CA THR A 300 8.56 -11.49 8.01
C THR A 300 9.86 -11.97 7.40
N TYR A 301 9.83 -13.15 6.81
CA TYR A 301 10.81 -13.57 5.81
C TYR A 301 10.29 -13.21 4.43
N THR A 302 11.19 -12.74 3.55
CA THR A 302 10.89 -12.56 2.14
C THR A 302 12.11 -12.94 1.30
N TRP A 303 11.88 -13.65 0.19
CA TRP A 303 12.97 -14.09 -0.72
C TRP A 303 12.46 -14.24 -2.16
N PRO A 304 13.31 -13.97 -3.16
CA PRO A 304 12.91 -14.11 -4.55
C PRO A 304 12.60 -15.57 -4.91
N GLU A 305 11.60 -15.77 -5.77
CA GLU A 305 11.16 -17.11 -6.22
C GLU A 305 12.30 -17.97 -6.76
N ILE A 306 13.27 -17.36 -7.42
CA ILE A 306 14.44 -18.07 -7.99
C ILE A 306 15.26 -18.83 -6.95
N LEU A 307 15.15 -18.51 -5.67
CA LEU A 307 15.82 -19.25 -4.60
C LEU A 307 15.10 -20.56 -4.23
N GLY A 308 13.94 -20.85 -4.84
CA GLY A 308 13.16 -22.05 -4.56
C GLY A 308 12.42 -22.00 -3.24
N THR A 309 11.92 -23.17 -2.80
CA THR A 309 11.11 -23.31 -1.59
C THR A 309 11.93 -23.62 -0.32
N THR A 310 13.22 -23.98 -0.50
CA THR A 310 14.11 -24.43 0.58
C THR A 310 15.45 -23.70 0.61
N PRO A 311 15.48 -22.35 0.66
CA PRO A 311 16.72 -21.59 0.50
C PRO A 311 17.75 -21.82 1.61
N TRP A 312 17.36 -22.13 2.85
CA TRP A 312 18.31 -22.45 3.93
C TRP A 312 18.99 -23.79 3.71
N ARG A 313 18.22 -24.81 3.30
CA ARG A 313 18.77 -26.13 2.98
C ARG A 313 19.74 -26.09 1.80
N GLU A 314 19.51 -25.19 0.87
CA GLU A 314 20.35 -24.98 -0.30
C GLU A 314 21.56 -24.05 -0.06
N GLY A 315 21.80 -23.64 1.20
CA GLY A 315 22.91 -22.75 1.55
C GLY A 315 22.75 -21.30 1.10
N LYS A 316 21.52 -20.85 0.84
CA LYS A 316 21.17 -19.50 0.35
C LYS A 316 20.49 -18.63 1.42
N ALA A 317 20.63 -18.98 2.69
CA ALA A 317 19.99 -18.28 3.82
C ALA A 317 20.34 -16.79 3.88
N ASP A 318 21.55 -16.42 3.46
CA ASP A 318 22.05 -15.05 3.37
C ASP A 318 21.28 -14.16 2.38
N LYS A 319 20.53 -14.76 1.46
CA LYS A 319 19.70 -14.09 0.46
C LYS A 319 18.23 -13.97 0.89
N VAL A 320 17.85 -14.57 2.01
CA VAL A 320 16.53 -14.43 2.61
C VAL A 320 16.52 -13.19 3.48
N LEU A 321 15.66 -12.24 3.15
CA LEU A 321 15.53 -11.02 3.92
C LEU A 321 14.61 -11.25 5.11
N ARG A 322 14.97 -10.69 6.26
CA ARG A 322 14.16 -10.68 7.46
C ARG A 322 13.92 -9.27 7.94
N GLN A 323 12.67 -8.98 8.27
CA GLN A 323 12.29 -7.74 8.94
C GLN A 323 11.48 -8.06 10.20
N ASP A 324 12.01 -7.67 11.35
CA ASP A 324 11.27 -7.69 12.61
C ASP A 324 10.41 -6.44 12.72
N TYR A 325 9.23 -6.55 13.35
CA TYR A 325 8.32 -5.43 13.56
C TYR A 325 7.52 -5.55 14.85
N GLU A 326 7.17 -4.39 15.38
CA GLU A 326 6.28 -4.13 16.51
C GLU A 326 5.11 -3.26 16.03
N PRO A 327 4.14 -2.90 16.88
CA PRO A 327 3.02 -2.07 16.45
C PRO A 327 3.45 -0.81 15.69
N VAL A 328 2.84 -0.64 14.51
CA VAL A 328 3.14 0.34 13.45
C VAL A 328 4.53 0.14 12.78
N GLY A 329 5.15 -1.03 12.95
CA GLY A 329 6.26 -1.45 12.10
C GLY A 329 5.78 -1.90 10.72
N LEU A 330 6.64 -1.74 9.70
CA LEU A 330 6.32 -1.96 8.30
C LEU A 330 7.28 -2.97 7.66
N VAL A 331 6.79 -3.72 6.67
CA VAL A 331 7.63 -4.54 5.80
C VAL A 331 7.05 -4.65 4.40
N SER A 332 7.88 -4.54 3.37
CA SER A 332 7.53 -4.88 2.00
C SER A 332 7.57 -6.40 1.81
N ALA A 333 6.50 -6.96 1.29
CA ALA A 333 6.41 -8.40 1.02
C ALA A 333 7.18 -8.82 -0.24
N ALA A 334 7.33 -7.92 -1.22
CA ALA A 334 8.02 -8.15 -2.48
C ALA A 334 8.86 -6.90 -2.82
N PRO A 335 10.09 -6.80 -2.28
CA PRO A 335 10.88 -5.57 -2.32
C PRO A 335 11.55 -5.27 -3.67
N MET A 336 11.50 -6.15 -4.64
CA MET A 336 12.05 -5.92 -5.98
C MET A 336 11.13 -6.50 -7.06
N SER A 337 11.47 -6.29 -8.33
CA SER A 337 10.73 -6.85 -9.46
C SER A 337 10.73 -8.39 -9.43
N GLY A 338 9.68 -9.00 -10.00
CA GLY A 338 9.48 -10.45 -9.99
C GLY A 338 8.64 -10.95 -8.83
N ASP A 339 8.43 -12.25 -8.79
CA ASP A 339 7.69 -12.90 -7.71
C ASP A 339 8.60 -13.16 -6.50
N TRP A 340 8.08 -12.84 -5.32
CA TRP A 340 8.76 -13.05 -4.05
C TRP A 340 7.89 -13.90 -3.14
N PHE A 341 8.47 -14.95 -2.57
CA PHE A 341 7.89 -15.64 -1.42
C PHE A 341 8.01 -14.77 -0.19
N HIS A 342 6.98 -14.79 0.63
CA HIS A 342 7.00 -14.18 1.95
C HIS A 342 6.13 -14.94 2.93
N GLN A 343 6.47 -14.82 4.22
CA GLN A 343 5.81 -15.52 5.30
C GLN A 343 5.88 -14.69 6.58
N HIS A 344 4.77 -14.65 7.32
CA HIS A 344 4.61 -13.77 8.49
C HIS A 344 4.46 -14.59 9.76
N PHE A 345 5.21 -14.22 10.78
CA PHE A 345 5.33 -14.95 12.04
C PHE A 345 4.97 -14.06 13.21
N GLY A 346 3.93 -14.43 13.95
CA GLY A 346 3.57 -13.81 15.22
C GLY A 346 4.27 -14.50 16.37
N ILE A 347 5.10 -13.77 17.11
CA ILE A 347 5.85 -14.30 18.25
C ILE A 347 5.43 -13.67 19.59
N GLY A 348 4.38 -12.85 19.58
CA GLY A 348 3.82 -12.23 20.79
C GLY A 348 2.70 -13.06 21.41
N LYS A 349 2.46 -12.85 22.72
CA LYS A 349 1.39 -13.52 23.48
C LYS A 349 -0.02 -13.18 22.98
N GLU A 350 -0.17 -12.05 22.31
CA GLU A 350 -1.45 -11.54 21.82
C GLU A 350 -1.78 -11.97 20.37
N GLY A 351 -0.98 -12.89 19.80
CA GLY A 351 -1.01 -13.20 18.37
C GLY A 351 -0.39 -12.08 17.54
N LEU A 352 -0.60 -12.13 16.23
CA LEU A 352 -0.14 -11.10 15.31
C LEU A 352 -1.32 -10.57 14.51
N ARG A 353 -1.65 -9.29 14.68
CA ARG A 353 -2.61 -8.60 13.83
C ARG A 353 -1.85 -7.66 12.91
N ILE A 354 -2.13 -7.76 11.62
CA ILE A 354 -1.52 -6.95 10.56
C ILE A 354 -2.60 -6.34 9.67
N THR A 355 -2.29 -5.22 9.05
CA THR A 355 -2.99 -4.75 7.85
C THR A 355 -2.02 -4.78 6.69
N ALA A 356 -2.46 -5.24 5.53
CA ALA A 356 -1.66 -5.20 4.32
C ALA A 356 -2.24 -4.17 3.36
N TRP A 357 -1.39 -3.24 2.93
CA TRP A 357 -1.72 -2.19 1.98
C TRP A 357 -1.06 -2.51 0.64
N HIS A 358 -1.84 -2.51 -0.43
CA HIS A 358 -1.40 -2.89 -1.78
C HIS A 358 -1.40 -1.70 -2.76
N GLY A 359 -1.86 -0.53 -2.31
CA GLY A 359 -2.07 0.60 -3.19
C GLY A 359 -3.23 0.41 -4.17
N PRO A 360 -3.44 1.36 -5.08
CA PRO A 360 -4.60 1.38 -5.99
C PRO A 360 -4.46 0.40 -7.16
N ASN A 361 -3.24 0.04 -7.50
CA ASN A 361 -2.96 -0.86 -8.61
C ASN A 361 -2.95 -2.29 -8.12
N ASN A 362 -4.12 -2.80 -7.75
CA ASN A 362 -4.18 -4.17 -7.32
C ASN A 362 -4.07 -5.12 -8.51
N GLN A 363 -3.27 -6.13 -8.33
CA GLN A 363 -3.11 -7.21 -9.29
C GLN A 363 -4.38 -8.07 -9.46
N ARG A 364 -5.44 -7.82 -8.69
CA ARG A 364 -6.73 -8.46 -8.88
C ARG A 364 -7.23 -8.30 -10.32
N SER A 365 -7.04 -7.09 -10.91
CA SER A 365 -7.42 -6.85 -12.30
C SER A 365 -6.51 -7.53 -13.32
N ARG A 366 -5.27 -7.85 -12.94
CA ARG A 366 -4.31 -8.55 -13.83
C ARG A 366 -4.41 -10.06 -13.75
N LYS A 367 -4.79 -10.60 -12.58
CA LYS A 367 -5.08 -12.02 -12.35
C LYS A 367 -6.57 -12.31 -12.39
N ALA A 368 -7.41 -11.30 -12.59
CA ALA A 368 -8.79 -11.49 -12.97
C ALA A 368 -8.75 -12.27 -14.28
N GLY A 369 -9.15 -13.51 -14.24
CA GLY A 369 -9.33 -14.32 -15.40
C GLY A 369 -10.22 -13.63 -16.41
N ARG A 370 -10.44 -14.25 -17.54
CA ARG A 370 -11.37 -13.74 -18.55
C ARG A 370 -12.76 -13.55 -17.93
N PRO A 371 -13.59 -12.64 -18.44
CA PRO A 371 -14.96 -12.51 -17.97
C PRO A 371 -15.65 -13.88 -17.92
N GLY A 372 -16.17 -14.26 -16.74
CA GLY A 372 -16.79 -15.56 -16.50
C GLY A 372 -15.88 -16.65 -15.89
N GLU A 373 -14.57 -16.43 -15.79
CA GLU A 373 -13.70 -17.32 -15.03
C GLU A 373 -13.83 -17.07 -13.51
N GLN A 374 -13.93 -18.16 -12.76
CA GLN A 374 -13.93 -18.08 -11.31
C GLN A 374 -12.51 -17.72 -10.82
N LEU A 375 -12.39 -16.61 -10.09
CA LEU A 375 -11.10 -16.18 -9.53
C LEU A 375 -10.74 -17.03 -8.31
N MET A 376 -9.56 -17.61 -8.36
CA MET A 376 -9.01 -18.43 -7.28
C MET A 376 -8.12 -17.56 -6.35
N ASP A 377 -8.17 -17.79 -5.05
CA ASP A 377 -7.18 -17.21 -4.12
C ASP A 377 -5.86 -18.00 -4.21
N TYR A 378 -5.07 -17.68 -5.22
CA TYR A 378 -3.78 -18.35 -5.46
C TYR A 378 -2.85 -18.38 -4.25
N GLY A 379 -2.97 -17.40 -3.33
CA GLY A 379 -2.19 -17.35 -2.10
C GLY A 379 -2.57 -18.40 -1.05
N ALA A 380 -3.73 -19.05 -1.21
CA ALA A 380 -4.19 -20.15 -0.34
C ALA A 380 -3.98 -21.53 -0.98
N ILE A 381 -3.78 -21.58 -2.31
CA ILE A 381 -3.62 -22.81 -3.08
C ILE A 381 -2.13 -23.18 -3.17
N ASP A 382 -1.84 -24.47 -2.98
CA ASP A 382 -0.47 -24.97 -3.04
C ASP A 382 0.13 -24.89 -4.46
N LEU A 383 1.44 -24.69 -4.54
CA LEU A 383 2.20 -24.64 -5.80
C LEU A 383 1.92 -25.85 -6.70
N SER A 384 1.85 -27.05 -6.12
CA SER A 384 1.56 -28.30 -6.84
C SER A 384 0.15 -28.34 -7.46
N LYS A 385 -0.74 -27.47 -7.01
CA LYS A 385 -2.12 -27.33 -7.50
C LYS A 385 -2.32 -26.07 -8.35
N GLY A 386 -1.23 -25.47 -8.85
CA GLY A 386 -1.27 -24.24 -9.65
C GLY A 386 -1.43 -22.95 -8.87
N GLY A 387 -1.36 -22.99 -7.55
CA GLY A 387 -1.38 -21.83 -6.68
C GLY A 387 0.00 -21.19 -6.47
N SER A 388 0.14 -20.42 -5.40
CA SER A 388 1.38 -19.73 -5.06
C SER A 388 1.89 -20.00 -3.64
N ALA A 389 1.24 -20.91 -2.89
CA ALA A 389 1.61 -21.26 -1.53
C ALA A 389 2.56 -22.47 -1.46
N ILE A 390 3.53 -22.41 -0.56
CA ILE A 390 4.40 -23.54 -0.23
C ILE A 390 3.67 -24.38 0.84
N PRO A 391 3.34 -25.65 0.56
CA PRO A 391 2.78 -26.53 1.61
C PRO A 391 3.75 -26.68 2.78
N TYR A 392 3.25 -26.78 4.01
CA TYR A 392 4.12 -26.89 5.20
C TYR A 392 5.10 -28.07 5.15
N HIS A 393 4.71 -29.20 4.55
CA HIS A 393 5.59 -30.37 4.39
C HIS A 393 6.70 -30.17 3.34
N GLN A 394 6.63 -29.10 2.55
CA GLN A 394 7.64 -28.71 1.54
C GLN A 394 8.38 -27.44 1.94
N GLU A 395 8.01 -26.78 3.04
CA GLU A 395 8.74 -25.60 3.50
C GLU A 395 10.14 -26.00 4.02
N ASP A 396 11.05 -25.03 4.03
CA ASP A 396 12.37 -25.27 4.61
C ASP A 396 12.27 -25.55 6.12
N PRO A 397 12.80 -26.67 6.63
CA PRO A 397 12.72 -26.98 8.06
C PRO A 397 13.35 -25.94 8.99
N ALA A 398 14.22 -25.08 8.47
CA ALA A 398 14.77 -23.95 9.22
C ALA A 398 13.68 -22.98 9.66
N ILE A 399 12.68 -22.76 8.83
CA ILE A 399 11.56 -21.86 9.12
C ILE A 399 10.85 -22.28 10.42
N ARG A 400 10.45 -23.54 10.50
CA ARG A 400 9.80 -24.07 11.70
C ARG A 400 10.71 -23.99 12.92
N ARG A 401 11.98 -24.42 12.81
CA ARG A 401 12.94 -24.37 13.93
C ARG A 401 13.12 -22.95 14.46
N GLU A 402 13.28 -21.97 13.58
CA GLU A 402 13.46 -20.57 13.97
C GLU A 402 12.21 -19.97 14.59
N PHE A 403 11.03 -20.32 14.08
CA PHE A 403 9.76 -19.93 14.69
C PHE A 403 9.59 -20.51 16.09
N GLU A 404 9.79 -21.83 16.27
CA GLU A 404 9.69 -22.49 17.57
C GLU A 404 10.72 -21.91 18.57
N ALA A 405 11.95 -21.64 18.11
CA ALA A 405 12.96 -20.98 18.94
C ALA A 405 12.58 -19.54 19.32
N ALA A 406 11.93 -18.81 18.43
CA ALA A 406 11.44 -17.46 18.72
C ALA A 406 10.30 -17.48 19.74
N LEU A 407 9.36 -18.42 19.62
CA LEU A 407 8.28 -18.61 20.58
C LEU A 407 8.81 -19.01 21.97
N ALA A 408 9.82 -19.91 22.01
CA ALA A 408 10.41 -20.33 23.27
C ALA A 408 11.03 -19.17 24.06
N ARG A 409 11.68 -18.22 23.38
CA ARG A 409 12.19 -16.99 24.03
C ARG A 409 11.08 -16.15 24.67
N GLU A 410 9.88 -16.21 24.11
CA GLU A 410 8.69 -15.52 24.64
C GLU A 410 7.87 -16.39 25.61
N ARG A 411 8.32 -17.61 25.90
CA ARG A 411 7.60 -18.62 26.72
C ARG A 411 6.22 -18.96 26.15
N ILE A 412 6.15 -19.09 24.83
CA ILE A 412 4.95 -19.47 24.07
C ILE A 412 5.20 -20.85 23.46
N VAL A 413 4.18 -21.72 23.51
CA VAL A 413 4.22 -23.03 22.86
C VAL A 413 3.66 -22.91 21.44
N SER A 414 4.33 -23.56 20.47
CA SER A 414 3.80 -23.66 19.11
C SER A 414 2.47 -24.42 19.11
N ARG A 415 1.49 -23.88 18.38
CA ARG A 415 0.17 -24.47 18.17
C ARG A 415 0.00 -24.99 16.74
N MET A 416 1.12 -25.11 16.01
CA MET A 416 1.13 -25.73 14.68
C MET A 416 0.89 -27.23 14.82
N ASN A 417 -0.08 -27.77 14.07
CA ASN A 417 -0.31 -29.20 14.07
C ASN A 417 0.90 -29.93 13.43
N PRO A 418 1.55 -30.89 14.12
CA PRO A 418 2.65 -31.68 13.57
C PRO A 418 2.31 -32.38 12.25
N GLU A 419 1.06 -32.75 12.02
CA GLU A 419 0.60 -33.40 10.79
C GLU A 419 0.75 -32.52 9.56
N PHE A 420 0.73 -31.19 9.70
CA PHE A 420 0.94 -30.27 8.58
C PHE A 420 2.30 -30.45 7.89
N TYR A 421 3.28 -30.98 8.61
CA TYR A 421 4.65 -31.22 8.13
C TYR A 421 4.87 -32.63 7.59
N GLN A 422 3.84 -33.49 7.68
CA GLN A 422 3.88 -34.82 7.08
C GLN A 422 3.45 -34.74 5.61
N ARG A 423 4.04 -35.57 4.79
CA ARG A 423 3.62 -35.69 3.40
C ARG A 423 2.17 -36.20 3.37
N PRO A 424 1.24 -35.55 2.69
CA PRO A 424 -0.10 -36.11 2.55
C PRO A 424 -0.01 -37.49 1.88
N PRO A 425 -0.89 -38.44 2.23
CA PRO A 425 -0.98 -39.71 1.55
C PRO A 425 -1.13 -39.49 0.05
N ALA A 426 -0.59 -40.36 -0.77
CA ALA A 426 -0.72 -40.29 -2.22
C ALA A 426 -2.21 -40.31 -2.62
N GLU A 427 -2.59 -39.57 -3.66
CA GLU A 427 -3.97 -39.56 -4.14
C GLU A 427 -4.41 -41.01 -4.45
N GLY A 428 -5.34 -41.53 -3.66
CA GLY A 428 -5.80 -42.93 -3.67
C GLY A 428 -5.95 -43.53 -2.26
N GLU A 429 -5.22 -42.99 -1.27
CA GLU A 429 -5.40 -43.35 0.15
C GLU A 429 -6.25 -42.26 0.83
N ALA A 430 -7.53 -42.21 0.50
CA ALA A 430 -8.47 -41.35 1.18
C ALA A 430 -8.67 -41.85 2.60
N VAL A 431 -8.02 -41.24 3.56
CA VAL A 431 -8.48 -41.29 4.96
C VAL A 431 -9.74 -40.42 4.98
N MET A 432 -10.89 -41.11 4.98
CA MET A 432 -12.16 -40.52 5.36
C MET A 432 -12.07 -40.07 6.82
N GLY A 433 -12.04 -38.78 7.05
CA GLY A 433 -12.12 -38.20 8.37
C GLY A 433 -11.34 -36.87 8.40
N ASP A 434 -12.07 -35.80 8.14
CA ASP A 434 -11.91 -34.49 8.77
C ASP A 434 -12.64 -33.42 7.92
N VAL A 435 -13.96 -33.62 7.87
CA VAL A 435 -14.90 -32.53 7.70
C VAL A 435 -15.54 -32.30 9.07
N MET A 436 -14.92 -31.46 9.88
CA MET A 436 -15.57 -30.71 10.96
C MET A 436 -14.86 -29.38 11.17
#